data_32a2f0def8614b5ea585cf077f758441
#
_entry.id   32a2f0def8614b5ea585cf077f758441
#
_cell.length_a   1.000
_cell.length_b   1.000
_cell.length_c   1.000
_cell.angle_alpha   90.00
_cell.angle_beta   90.00
_cell.angle_gamma   90.00
#
_symmetry.space_group_name_H-M   'P 1'
#
loop_
_entity.id
_entity.type
_entity.pdbx_description
1 polymer ?
#
loop_
_entity_poly.entity_id
_entity_poly.type
_entity_poly.pdbx_seq_one_letter_code
_entity_poly.pdbx_strand_id
1 'polypeptide(L)'
;MWLTRTIQPFTFKNEYDRLLPFAECETLGLYVHIPFCKSICNFCPYCKVRYSAELCDTYIDSLIQEIHLVGSQHPERKKVTSLYFGGGTPALAAHRIKEIVATLKKHFVITEGIGIELHPDNVNVEVLQALKDAGVTKISIGVQSFCHKYQKLLGRKKLDTDKLLSALSAVPFETVSMDFIFALPGQTYDDLKTDIETAFSLGANHIAIYPFIDFTFTESPLAAMPKKAKRRLLDAITQYCLDMGYFRSSVWTFSSEPNASYSSMTRDTFLGFGCSATSLFKGQFKINTFDVASYCERISSGNLATALTIRFTKRQRMIYWLFWTAYSTRVNAKAFETFFGVPLKKMYGIELWLAKQFGLLKEQNGTYEMTLKGAFYYHYYENFYTLSYIDKM
;
A
#
# COMPACT_ATOMS: atom_id res chain seq x y z
N MET A 1 -15.23 16.24 -3.26
CA MET A 1 -15.73 17.28 -4.19
C MET A 1 -15.28 18.69 -3.82
N TRP A 2 -15.37 19.11 -2.58
CA TRP A 2 -15.06 20.51 -2.20
C TRP A 2 -13.59 20.88 -2.35
N LEU A 3 -12.65 20.02 -1.90
CA LEU A 3 -11.21 20.19 -2.11
C LEU A 3 -10.80 20.11 -3.60
N THR A 4 -11.62 19.43 -4.41
CA THR A 4 -11.32 19.16 -5.82
C THR A 4 -12.15 19.99 -6.80
N ARG A 5 -13.01 20.89 -6.33
CA ARG A 5 -14.05 21.61 -7.11
C ARG A 5 -13.59 22.34 -8.38
N THR A 6 -12.30 22.49 -8.59
CA THR A 6 -11.73 23.14 -9.79
C THR A 6 -10.62 22.31 -10.44
N ILE A 7 -10.48 21.04 -10.08
CA ILE A 7 -9.47 20.17 -10.66
C ILE A 7 -10.17 19.25 -11.63
N GLN A 8 -9.76 19.35 -12.87
CA GLN A 8 -10.08 18.33 -13.88
C GLN A 8 -9.47 17.00 -13.47
N PRO A 9 -10.06 15.86 -13.87
CA PRO A 9 -9.46 14.55 -13.67
C PRO A 9 -8.01 14.56 -14.12
N PHE A 10 -7.16 13.81 -13.39
CA PHE A 10 -5.78 13.60 -13.80
C PHE A 10 -5.78 12.90 -15.16
N THR A 11 -5.01 13.42 -16.10
CA THR A 11 -4.90 12.84 -17.43
C THR A 11 -3.55 12.14 -17.56
N PHE A 12 -3.58 10.87 -17.82
CA PHE A 12 -2.40 10.11 -18.16
C PHE A 12 -1.98 10.39 -19.61
N LYS A 13 -0.68 10.51 -19.81
CA LYS A 13 -0.08 10.56 -21.13
C LYS A 13 0.85 9.37 -21.30
N ASN A 14 0.89 8.81 -22.49
CA ASN A 14 1.91 7.83 -22.86
C ASN A 14 3.23 8.58 -23.02
N GLU A 15 4.08 8.51 -22.01
CA GLU A 15 5.40 9.12 -21.99
C GLU A 15 6.41 8.09 -21.53
N TYR A 16 7.37 7.81 -22.40
CA TYR A 16 8.51 6.95 -22.10
C TYR A 16 9.69 7.84 -21.72
N ASP A 17 10.13 7.76 -20.49
CA ASP A 17 11.27 8.54 -20.02
C ASP A 17 12.57 7.75 -20.18
N ARG A 18 13.67 8.49 -20.36
CA ARG A 18 15.02 7.96 -20.25
C ARG A 18 15.64 8.21 -18.88
N LEU A 19 15.16 9.23 -18.17
CA LEU A 19 15.65 9.64 -16.86
C LEU A 19 14.48 9.83 -15.90
N LEU A 20 14.68 9.47 -14.64
CA LEU A 20 13.71 9.66 -13.56
C LEU A 20 14.25 10.71 -12.56
N PRO A 21 13.45 11.71 -12.14
CA PRO A 21 13.90 12.81 -11.31
C PRO A 21 13.94 12.44 -9.80
N PHE A 22 14.41 11.25 -9.44
CA PHE A 22 14.45 10.80 -8.05
C PHE A 22 15.59 11.42 -7.24
N ALA A 23 16.64 11.87 -7.90
CA ALA A 23 17.80 12.53 -7.25
C ALA A 23 17.39 13.81 -6.50
N GLU A 24 16.38 14.53 -7.01
CA GLU A 24 15.88 15.78 -6.43
C GLU A 24 14.96 15.58 -5.20
N CYS A 25 14.59 14.34 -4.89
CA CYS A 25 13.70 14.04 -3.77
C CYS A 25 14.49 14.08 -2.46
N GLU A 26 14.08 14.91 -1.48
CA GLU A 26 14.68 14.95 -0.15
C GLU A 26 14.42 13.64 0.61
N THR A 27 13.17 13.18 0.58
CA THR A 27 12.75 11.87 1.10
C THR A 27 12.33 11.00 -0.06
N LEU A 28 12.71 9.74 -0.06
CA LEU A 28 12.36 8.78 -1.11
C LEU A 28 12.14 7.40 -0.51
N GLY A 29 10.99 6.78 -0.78
CA GLY A 29 10.77 5.37 -0.52
C GLY A 29 11.03 4.54 -1.78
N LEU A 30 11.31 3.25 -1.61
CA LEU A 30 11.40 2.31 -2.72
C LEU A 30 10.24 1.31 -2.67
N TYR A 31 9.68 1.02 -3.84
CA TYR A 31 8.67 -0.03 -4.02
C TYR A 31 9.13 -0.99 -5.11
N VAL A 32 9.00 -2.29 -4.86
CA VAL A 32 9.29 -3.34 -5.84
C VAL A 32 8.02 -4.15 -6.04
N HIS A 33 7.56 -4.21 -7.29
CA HIS A 33 6.39 -5.01 -7.66
C HIS A 33 6.80 -6.38 -8.16
N ILE A 34 6.27 -7.43 -7.54
CA ILE A 34 6.45 -8.83 -7.97
C ILE A 34 5.06 -9.41 -8.25
N PRO A 35 4.65 -9.56 -9.53
CA PRO A 35 3.26 -9.76 -9.92
C PRO A 35 2.75 -11.20 -9.80
N PHE A 36 3.51 -12.14 -9.26
CA PHE A 36 3.21 -13.57 -9.33
C PHE A 36 2.27 -14.03 -8.21
N CYS A 37 1.27 -14.85 -8.58
CA CYS A 37 0.36 -15.54 -7.65
C CYS A 37 0.19 -17.01 -8.04
N LYS A 38 0.21 -17.94 -7.07
CA LYS A 38 -0.12 -19.36 -7.33
C LYS A 38 -1.58 -19.54 -7.75
N SER A 39 -2.47 -18.75 -7.16
CA SER A 39 -3.89 -18.69 -7.50
C SER A 39 -4.32 -17.24 -7.66
N ILE A 40 -5.15 -16.97 -8.66
CA ILE A 40 -5.69 -15.64 -8.90
C ILE A 40 -6.96 -15.46 -8.09
N CYS A 41 -6.94 -14.53 -7.13
CA CYS A 41 -8.13 -14.16 -6.36
C CYS A 41 -9.08 -13.31 -7.21
N ASN A 42 -10.35 -13.65 -7.22
CA ASN A 42 -11.37 -13.00 -8.04
C ASN A 42 -11.71 -11.56 -7.63
N PHE A 43 -11.36 -11.16 -6.41
CA PHE A 43 -11.61 -9.82 -5.87
C PHE A 43 -10.40 -8.86 -5.99
N CYS A 44 -9.25 -9.37 -6.39
CA CYS A 44 -8.00 -8.60 -6.32
C CYS A 44 -7.86 -7.62 -7.49
N PRO A 45 -7.71 -6.31 -7.27
CA PRO A 45 -7.60 -5.31 -8.32
C PRO A 45 -6.18 -5.13 -8.86
N TYR A 46 -5.18 -5.73 -8.23
CA TYR A 46 -3.78 -5.48 -8.57
C TYR A 46 -3.33 -6.24 -9.83
N CYS A 47 -2.31 -5.70 -10.50
CA CYS A 47 -1.63 -6.39 -11.59
C CYS A 47 -0.99 -7.69 -11.08
N LYS A 48 -1.38 -8.80 -11.68
CA LYS A 48 -0.95 -10.13 -11.27
C LYS A 48 -0.98 -11.12 -12.42
N VAL A 49 -0.05 -12.06 -12.39
CA VAL A 49 0.01 -13.17 -13.34
C VAL A 49 0.16 -14.49 -12.59
N ARG A 50 -0.22 -15.59 -13.25
CA ARG A 50 -0.04 -16.93 -12.67
C ARG A 50 1.45 -17.24 -12.56
N TYR A 51 1.87 -17.72 -11.40
CA TYR A 51 3.26 -18.09 -11.14
C TYR A 51 3.70 -19.28 -12.00
N SER A 52 4.86 -19.13 -12.66
CA SER A 52 5.74 -20.23 -13.06
C SER A 52 7.15 -19.86 -12.63
N ALA A 53 7.97 -20.85 -12.31
CA ALA A 53 9.35 -20.60 -11.83
C ALA A 53 10.17 -19.90 -12.92
N GLU A 54 10.14 -20.41 -14.15
CA GLU A 54 10.87 -19.87 -15.29
C GLU A 54 10.50 -18.39 -15.59
N LEU A 55 9.19 -18.07 -15.63
CA LEU A 55 8.74 -16.70 -15.85
C LEU A 55 9.13 -15.78 -14.70
N CYS A 56 9.08 -16.28 -13.46
CA CYS A 56 9.48 -15.51 -12.29
C CYS A 56 10.98 -15.20 -12.34
N ASP A 57 11.83 -16.16 -12.66
CA ASP A 57 13.29 -15.95 -12.75
C ASP A 57 13.64 -14.98 -13.87
N THR A 58 13.07 -15.15 -15.06
CA THR A 58 13.25 -14.20 -16.20
C THR A 58 12.82 -12.77 -15.81
N TYR A 59 11.70 -12.64 -15.11
CA TYR A 59 11.22 -11.36 -14.62
C TYR A 59 12.18 -10.73 -13.60
N ILE A 60 12.69 -11.51 -12.64
CA ILE A 60 13.62 -11.02 -11.62
C ILE A 60 14.93 -10.58 -12.26
N ASP A 61 15.43 -11.27 -13.28
CA ASP A 61 16.62 -10.84 -14.03
C ASP A 61 16.40 -9.48 -14.71
N SER A 62 15.23 -9.27 -15.33
CA SER A 62 14.85 -7.97 -15.89
C SER A 62 14.70 -6.90 -14.79
N LEU A 63 14.13 -7.24 -13.63
CA LEU A 63 14.01 -6.34 -12.48
C LEU A 63 15.38 -5.88 -11.96
N ILE A 64 16.34 -6.79 -11.86
CA ILE A 64 17.71 -6.49 -11.48
C ILE A 64 18.36 -5.55 -12.49
N GLN A 65 18.14 -5.78 -13.77
CA GLN A 65 18.61 -4.90 -14.84
C GLN A 65 17.95 -3.49 -14.76
N GLU A 66 16.63 -3.39 -14.48
CA GLU A 66 15.95 -2.11 -14.27
C GLU A 66 16.57 -1.35 -13.09
N ILE A 67 16.84 -2.05 -11.97
CA ILE A 67 17.47 -1.42 -10.80
C ILE A 67 18.83 -0.82 -11.16
N HIS A 68 19.61 -1.52 -11.98
CA HIS A 68 20.89 -0.97 -12.47
C HIS A 68 20.70 0.21 -13.43
N LEU A 69 19.78 0.11 -14.40
CA LEU A 69 19.48 1.19 -15.34
C LEU A 69 19.05 2.47 -14.62
N VAL A 70 18.17 2.35 -13.64
CA VAL A 70 17.68 3.51 -12.88
C VAL A 70 18.71 3.99 -11.86
N GLY A 71 19.29 3.07 -11.10
CA GLY A 71 20.24 3.41 -10.04
C GLY A 71 21.49 4.10 -10.56
N SER A 72 21.98 3.74 -11.75
CA SER A 72 23.14 4.34 -12.40
C SER A 72 22.89 5.77 -12.91
N GLN A 73 21.65 6.25 -12.91
CA GLN A 73 21.34 7.65 -13.25
C GLN A 73 21.82 8.65 -12.21
N HIS A 74 22.20 8.16 -11.02
CA HIS A 74 22.80 8.98 -9.97
C HIS A 74 24.18 8.43 -9.61
N PRO A 75 25.23 9.28 -9.59
CA PRO A 75 26.60 8.80 -9.37
C PRO A 75 26.85 8.30 -7.95
N GLU A 76 26.10 8.82 -6.97
CA GLU A 76 26.22 8.47 -5.57
C GLU A 76 25.03 7.64 -5.11
N ARG A 77 25.24 6.83 -4.06
CA ARG A 77 24.16 6.08 -3.44
C ARG A 77 23.12 7.02 -2.81
N LYS A 78 21.88 6.97 -3.32
CA LYS A 78 20.80 7.80 -2.79
C LYS A 78 20.30 7.24 -1.46
N LYS A 79 20.26 8.11 -0.43
CA LYS A 79 19.59 7.77 0.84
C LYS A 79 18.08 7.67 0.62
N VAL A 80 17.50 6.56 1.08
CA VAL A 80 16.07 6.27 0.98
C VAL A 80 15.52 5.83 2.34
N THR A 81 14.24 6.07 2.59
CA THR A 81 13.60 5.72 3.86
C THR A 81 13.37 4.23 3.95
N SER A 82 12.45 3.67 3.18
CA SER A 82 12.04 2.28 3.25
C SER A 82 12.11 1.59 1.90
N LEU A 83 12.19 0.26 1.93
CA LEU A 83 11.96 -0.60 0.78
C LEU A 83 10.74 -1.48 1.06
N TYR A 84 9.84 -1.58 0.10
CA TYR A 84 8.66 -2.42 0.21
C TYR A 84 8.47 -3.30 -1.03
N PHE A 85 8.28 -4.60 -0.81
CA PHE A 85 7.95 -5.58 -1.84
C PHE A 85 6.45 -5.87 -1.79
N GLY A 86 5.75 -5.54 -2.85
CA GLY A 86 4.31 -5.80 -2.98
C GLY A 86 3.95 -6.37 -4.35
N GLY A 87 2.65 -6.50 -4.60
CA GLY A 87 2.13 -6.91 -5.90
C GLY A 87 1.19 -8.11 -5.86
N GLY A 88 1.61 -9.22 -6.42
CA GLY A 88 0.90 -10.50 -6.32
C GLY A 88 1.20 -11.20 -5.00
N THR A 89 2.28 -11.95 -4.96
CA THR A 89 2.80 -12.62 -3.76
C THR A 89 4.33 -12.62 -3.85
N PRO A 90 5.00 -11.54 -3.43
CA PRO A 90 6.45 -11.42 -3.55
C PRO A 90 7.24 -12.55 -2.90
N ALA A 91 6.69 -13.14 -1.84
CA ALA A 91 7.30 -14.28 -1.16
C ALA A 91 7.45 -15.56 -2.03
N LEU A 92 6.83 -15.63 -3.21
CA LEU A 92 7.08 -16.69 -4.17
C LEU A 92 8.50 -16.61 -4.76
N ALA A 93 9.10 -15.42 -4.75
CA ALA A 93 10.49 -15.19 -5.14
C ALA A 93 11.44 -15.11 -3.94
N ALA A 94 11.10 -15.68 -2.77
CA ALA A 94 11.89 -15.58 -1.53
C ALA A 94 13.38 -15.92 -1.74
N HIS A 95 13.67 -16.92 -2.57
CA HIS A 95 15.03 -17.36 -2.92
C HIS A 95 15.85 -16.29 -3.67
N ARG A 96 15.21 -15.31 -4.33
CA ARG A 96 15.85 -14.22 -5.09
C ARG A 96 15.80 -12.85 -4.36
N ILE A 97 15.02 -12.70 -3.26
CA ILE A 97 14.88 -11.43 -2.55
C ILE A 97 16.21 -10.88 -2.06
N LYS A 98 17.08 -11.75 -1.55
CA LYS A 98 18.43 -11.35 -1.10
C LYS A 98 19.25 -10.70 -2.22
N GLU A 99 19.18 -11.23 -3.43
CA GLU A 99 19.87 -10.69 -4.63
C GLU A 99 19.32 -9.33 -5.03
N ILE A 100 17.99 -9.18 -5.05
CA ILE A 100 17.32 -7.90 -5.35
C ILE A 100 17.73 -6.84 -4.33
N VAL A 101 17.68 -7.18 -3.03
CA VAL A 101 18.10 -6.26 -1.95
C VAL A 101 19.56 -5.88 -2.07
N ALA A 102 20.45 -6.85 -2.37
CA ALA A 102 21.87 -6.58 -2.57
C ALA A 102 22.11 -5.63 -3.76
N THR A 103 21.37 -5.81 -4.85
CA THR A 103 21.44 -4.94 -6.03
C THR A 103 20.94 -3.53 -5.72
N LEU A 104 19.80 -3.40 -5.03
CA LEU A 104 19.30 -2.09 -4.59
C LEU A 104 20.32 -1.38 -3.68
N LYS A 105 20.96 -2.09 -2.76
CA LYS A 105 21.99 -1.55 -1.85
C LYS A 105 23.25 -1.06 -2.57
N LYS A 106 23.50 -1.42 -3.82
CA LYS A 106 24.58 -0.82 -4.62
C LYS A 106 24.30 0.65 -4.98
N HIS A 107 23.02 1.00 -5.13
CA HIS A 107 22.56 2.33 -5.59
C HIS A 107 21.87 3.15 -4.49
N PHE A 108 21.35 2.49 -3.45
CA PHE A 108 20.55 3.12 -2.40
C PHE A 108 21.04 2.77 -1.00
N VAL A 109 20.84 3.68 -0.04
CA VAL A 109 21.06 3.46 1.40
C VAL A 109 19.70 3.44 2.08
N ILE A 110 19.19 2.25 2.45
CA ILE A 110 17.88 2.05 3.08
C ILE A 110 18.03 2.29 4.59
N THR A 111 17.19 3.16 5.19
CA THR A 111 17.33 3.61 6.57
C THR A 111 16.24 3.15 7.55
N GLU A 112 15.04 2.79 7.06
CA GLU A 112 13.86 2.50 7.92
C GLU A 112 13.34 1.05 7.80
N GLY A 113 14.11 0.19 7.16
CA GLY A 113 13.79 -1.22 7.06
C GLY A 113 13.14 -1.65 5.74
N ILE A 114 12.88 -2.95 5.64
CA ILE A 114 12.40 -3.63 4.44
C ILE A 114 11.11 -4.38 4.79
N GLY A 115 10.02 -4.08 4.07
CA GLY A 115 8.73 -4.76 4.19
C GLY A 115 8.43 -5.65 3.00
N ILE A 116 7.65 -6.72 3.20
CA ILE A 116 7.23 -7.65 2.14
C ILE A 116 5.83 -8.22 2.40
N GLU A 117 5.08 -8.40 1.32
CA GLU A 117 3.76 -9.05 1.34
C GLU A 117 3.86 -10.57 1.15
N LEU A 118 3.05 -11.31 1.91
CA LEU A 118 2.95 -12.76 1.86
C LEU A 118 1.50 -13.22 1.71
N HIS A 119 1.30 -14.28 0.95
CA HIS A 119 0.09 -15.09 1.08
C HIS A 119 0.26 -16.05 2.28
N PRO A 120 -0.79 -16.37 3.06
CA PRO A 120 -0.66 -17.29 4.21
C PRO A 120 0.00 -18.63 3.87
N ASP A 121 -0.23 -19.18 2.67
CA ASP A 121 0.38 -20.42 2.21
C ASP A 121 1.92 -20.33 2.09
N ASN A 122 2.48 -19.13 2.05
CA ASN A 122 3.93 -18.91 2.01
C ASN A 122 4.53 -18.66 3.39
N VAL A 123 3.72 -18.64 4.45
CA VAL A 123 4.20 -18.48 5.83
C VAL A 123 4.64 -19.85 6.36
N ASN A 124 5.92 -20.11 6.19
CA ASN A 124 6.63 -21.29 6.75
C ASN A 124 8.05 -20.89 7.12
N VAL A 125 8.70 -21.67 7.95
CA VAL A 125 10.03 -21.37 8.53
C VAL A 125 11.07 -21.11 7.44
N GLU A 126 11.09 -21.90 6.38
CA GLU A 126 12.06 -21.80 5.29
C GLU A 126 11.95 -20.45 4.57
N VAL A 127 10.73 -20.08 4.13
CA VAL A 127 10.46 -18.80 3.46
C VAL A 127 10.75 -17.63 4.39
N LEU A 128 10.27 -17.68 5.64
CA LEU A 128 10.48 -16.59 6.60
C LEU A 128 11.98 -16.41 6.92
N GLN A 129 12.74 -17.50 7.06
CA GLN A 129 14.19 -17.42 7.29
C GLN A 129 14.91 -16.81 6.09
N ALA A 130 14.58 -17.23 4.86
CA ALA A 130 15.15 -16.66 3.65
C ALA A 130 14.90 -15.15 3.54
N LEU A 131 13.68 -14.69 3.89
CA LEU A 131 13.35 -13.27 3.93
C LEU A 131 14.12 -12.52 5.01
N LYS A 132 14.26 -13.09 6.19
CA LYS A 132 15.04 -12.50 7.29
C LYS A 132 16.52 -12.38 6.92
N ASP A 133 17.08 -13.41 6.30
CA ASP A 133 18.48 -13.41 5.81
C ASP A 133 18.71 -12.40 4.66
N ALA A 134 17.66 -12.03 3.95
CA ALA A 134 17.68 -10.95 2.98
C ALA A 134 17.60 -9.53 3.62
N GLY A 135 17.39 -9.46 4.94
CA GLY A 135 17.28 -8.21 5.70
C GLY A 135 15.86 -7.65 5.79
N VAL A 136 14.83 -8.46 5.51
CA VAL A 136 13.43 -8.09 5.74
C VAL A 136 13.19 -7.96 7.24
N THR A 137 12.58 -6.84 7.65
CA THR A 137 12.26 -6.54 9.04
C THR A 137 10.75 -6.54 9.30
N LYS A 138 9.94 -6.34 8.27
CA LYS A 138 8.48 -6.20 8.35
C LYS A 138 7.80 -7.12 7.35
N ILE A 139 6.78 -7.85 7.79
CA ILE A 139 5.98 -8.72 6.92
C ILE A 139 4.50 -8.33 7.00
N SER A 140 3.78 -8.40 5.84
CA SER A 140 2.33 -8.29 5.78
C SER A 140 1.73 -9.56 5.21
N ILE A 141 0.81 -10.17 5.93
CA ILE A 141 0.19 -11.45 5.57
C ILE A 141 -1.26 -11.18 5.18
N GLY A 142 -1.58 -11.39 3.91
CA GLY A 142 -2.93 -11.21 3.38
C GLY A 142 -3.89 -12.30 3.85
N VAL A 143 -4.31 -12.30 5.10
CA VAL A 143 -5.24 -13.28 5.71
C VAL A 143 -6.65 -13.15 5.14
N GLN A 144 -7.16 -11.94 5.05
CA GLN A 144 -8.48 -11.50 4.62
C GLN A 144 -9.60 -11.83 5.61
N SER A 145 -9.64 -13.01 6.20
CA SER A 145 -10.46 -13.44 7.34
C SER A 145 -9.99 -14.81 7.83
N PHE A 146 -10.07 -15.12 9.11
CA PHE A 146 -9.88 -16.47 9.64
C PHE A 146 -11.14 -17.32 9.51
N CYS A 147 -12.30 -16.69 9.33
CA CYS A 147 -13.57 -17.40 9.16
C CYS A 147 -13.62 -18.14 7.80
N HIS A 148 -13.71 -19.47 7.86
CA HIS A 148 -13.73 -20.30 6.64
C HIS A 148 -14.83 -19.92 5.65
N LYS A 149 -15.99 -19.46 6.11
CA LYS A 149 -17.09 -18.96 5.28
C LYS A 149 -16.61 -17.84 4.35
N TYR A 150 -15.88 -16.86 4.87
CA TYR A 150 -15.41 -15.72 4.07
C TYR A 150 -14.19 -16.07 3.22
N GLN A 151 -13.32 -16.95 3.69
CA GLN A 151 -12.24 -17.48 2.86
C GLN A 151 -12.79 -18.18 1.62
N LYS A 152 -13.79 -19.07 1.79
CA LYS A 152 -14.47 -19.74 0.67
C LYS A 152 -15.12 -18.73 -0.29
N LEU A 153 -15.78 -17.70 0.26
CA LEU A 153 -16.40 -16.62 -0.51
C LEU A 153 -15.38 -15.86 -1.38
N LEU A 154 -14.16 -15.69 -0.88
CA LEU A 154 -13.03 -15.03 -1.57
C LEU A 154 -12.22 -16.00 -2.45
N GLY A 155 -12.67 -17.23 -2.65
CA GLY A 155 -11.97 -18.23 -3.46
C GLY A 155 -10.70 -18.79 -2.80
N ARG A 156 -10.61 -18.72 -1.45
CA ARG A 156 -9.44 -19.18 -0.68
C ARG A 156 -9.71 -20.49 0.06
N LYS A 157 -8.64 -21.20 0.38
CA LYS A 157 -8.67 -22.40 1.21
C LYS A 157 -8.78 -22.04 2.69
N LYS A 158 -9.20 -23.02 3.51
CA LYS A 158 -9.16 -22.90 4.97
C LYS A 158 -7.70 -22.69 5.43
N LEU A 159 -7.52 -21.74 6.31
CA LEU A 159 -6.24 -21.39 6.88
C LEU A 159 -5.91 -22.32 8.04
N ASP A 160 -4.64 -22.74 8.10
CA ASP A 160 -4.09 -23.51 9.22
C ASP A 160 -3.41 -22.54 10.20
N THR A 161 -4.12 -22.19 11.26
CA THR A 161 -3.67 -21.23 12.28
C THR A 161 -2.51 -21.74 13.11
N ASP A 162 -2.44 -23.06 13.36
CA ASP A 162 -1.37 -23.67 14.16
C ASP A 162 -0.04 -23.63 13.40
N LYS A 163 -0.09 -23.91 12.09
CA LYS A 163 1.06 -23.80 11.21
C LYS A 163 1.54 -22.33 11.12
N LEU A 164 0.60 -21.39 11.02
CA LEU A 164 0.92 -19.96 10.97
C LEU A 164 1.61 -19.51 12.27
N LEU A 165 1.05 -19.86 13.42
CA LEU A 165 1.62 -19.56 14.74
C LEU A 165 3.02 -20.16 14.91
N SER A 166 3.18 -21.44 14.56
CA SER A 166 4.46 -22.13 14.65
C SER A 166 5.56 -21.44 13.82
N ALA A 167 5.24 -21.06 12.58
CA ALA A 167 6.20 -20.41 11.69
C ALA A 167 6.58 -19.01 12.19
N LEU A 168 5.60 -18.19 12.61
CA LEU A 168 5.84 -16.83 13.12
C LEU A 168 6.62 -16.83 14.43
N SER A 169 6.36 -17.82 15.31
CA SER A 169 7.11 -17.97 16.56
C SER A 169 8.56 -18.41 16.33
N ALA A 170 8.80 -19.22 15.31
CA ALA A 170 10.15 -19.70 14.98
C ALA A 170 11.03 -18.62 14.35
N VAL A 171 10.44 -17.69 13.57
CA VAL A 171 11.18 -16.63 12.86
C VAL A 171 10.54 -15.27 13.16
N PRO A 172 10.95 -14.57 14.23
CA PRO A 172 10.34 -13.30 14.63
C PRO A 172 10.75 -12.14 13.71
N PHE A 173 9.80 -11.21 13.47
CA PHE A 173 9.99 -9.95 12.74
C PHE A 173 9.65 -8.76 13.64
N GLU A 174 10.20 -7.57 13.30
CA GLU A 174 9.89 -6.32 14.02
C GLU A 174 8.41 -5.95 13.88
N THR A 175 7.86 -6.15 12.67
CA THR A 175 6.43 -5.92 12.40
C THR A 175 5.85 -7.14 11.69
N VAL A 176 4.80 -7.68 12.29
CA VAL A 176 3.93 -8.68 11.68
C VAL A 176 2.56 -8.05 11.50
N SER A 177 2.27 -7.65 10.25
CA SER A 177 0.94 -7.16 9.87
C SER A 177 0.08 -8.29 9.34
N MET A 178 -1.20 -8.27 9.68
CA MET A 178 -2.20 -9.14 9.05
C MET A 178 -3.29 -8.30 8.40
N ASP A 179 -3.54 -8.57 7.12
CA ASP A 179 -4.49 -7.80 6.33
C ASP A 179 -5.84 -8.53 6.23
N PHE A 180 -6.91 -7.79 6.51
CA PHE A 180 -8.28 -8.27 6.51
C PHE A 180 -9.14 -7.49 5.51
N ILE A 181 -10.17 -8.14 5.02
CA ILE A 181 -11.22 -7.49 4.23
C ILE A 181 -12.48 -7.38 5.10
N PHE A 182 -12.98 -6.15 5.27
CA PHE A 182 -14.26 -5.91 5.92
C PHE A 182 -15.35 -5.52 4.93
N ALA A 183 -16.60 -5.57 5.39
CA ALA A 183 -17.79 -5.30 4.61
C ALA A 183 -18.06 -6.34 3.48
N LEU A 184 -17.62 -7.57 3.70
CA LEU A 184 -18.05 -8.71 2.88
C LEU A 184 -19.55 -8.98 3.06
N PRO A 185 -20.23 -9.56 2.07
CA PRO A 185 -21.64 -9.93 2.20
C PRO A 185 -21.93 -10.79 3.44
N GLY A 186 -22.81 -10.31 4.30
CA GLY A 186 -23.22 -11.00 5.52
C GLY A 186 -22.17 -11.06 6.64
N GLN A 187 -21.10 -10.27 6.55
CA GLN A 187 -20.10 -10.15 7.60
C GLN A 187 -20.63 -9.31 8.77
N THR A 188 -20.43 -9.79 9.98
CA THR A 188 -20.87 -9.15 11.21
C THR A 188 -19.73 -8.48 11.96
N TYR A 189 -20.08 -7.72 12.99
CA TYR A 189 -19.11 -7.16 13.93
C TYR A 189 -18.33 -8.27 14.66
N ASP A 190 -19.01 -9.32 15.12
CA ASP A 190 -18.37 -10.41 15.86
C ASP A 190 -17.40 -11.22 14.99
N ASP A 191 -17.70 -11.37 13.69
CA ASP A 191 -16.76 -12.00 12.75
C ASP A 191 -15.44 -11.23 12.68
N LEU A 192 -15.51 -9.90 12.51
CA LEU A 192 -14.30 -9.05 12.44
C LEU A 192 -13.57 -8.94 13.79
N LYS A 193 -14.32 -8.88 14.88
CA LYS A 193 -13.73 -8.89 16.22
C LYS A 193 -12.91 -10.16 16.42
N THR A 194 -13.48 -11.32 16.09
CA THR A 194 -12.80 -12.60 16.17
C THR A 194 -11.57 -12.66 15.28
N ASP A 195 -11.63 -12.12 14.06
CA ASP A 195 -10.48 -12.03 13.16
C ASP A 195 -9.35 -11.20 13.78
N ILE A 196 -9.67 -10.06 14.40
CA ILE A 196 -8.69 -9.17 15.05
C ILE A 196 -8.06 -9.83 16.28
N GLU A 197 -8.88 -10.41 17.15
CA GLU A 197 -8.40 -11.13 18.35
C GLU A 197 -7.47 -12.29 17.98
N THR A 198 -7.86 -13.05 16.96
CA THR A 198 -7.05 -14.15 16.43
C THR A 198 -5.71 -13.65 15.89
N ALA A 199 -5.71 -12.53 15.12
CA ALA A 199 -4.47 -11.98 14.59
C ALA A 199 -3.45 -11.64 15.69
N PHE A 200 -3.89 -10.90 16.72
CA PHE A 200 -3.00 -10.53 17.83
C PHE A 200 -2.58 -11.75 18.66
N SER A 201 -3.44 -12.75 18.83
CA SER A 201 -3.07 -14.01 19.51
C SER A 201 -2.03 -14.85 18.74
N LEU A 202 -1.99 -14.71 17.42
CA LEU A 202 -1.01 -15.35 16.55
C LEU A 202 0.31 -14.55 16.39
N GLY A 203 0.47 -13.46 17.15
CA GLY A 203 1.69 -12.68 17.19
C GLY A 203 1.74 -11.50 16.21
N ALA A 204 0.62 -11.11 15.60
CA ALA A 204 0.56 -9.83 14.90
C ALA A 204 0.73 -8.68 15.91
N ASN A 205 1.45 -7.62 15.51
CA ASN A 205 1.52 -6.36 16.24
C ASN A 205 0.95 -5.19 15.43
N HIS A 206 0.48 -5.47 14.22
CA HIS A 206 -0.21 -4.54 13.34
C HIS A 206 -1.30 -5.26 12.54
N ILE A 207 -2.41 -4.58 12.28
CA ILE A 207 -3.48 -5.06 11.41
C ILE A 207 -3.91 -3.98 10.42
N ALA A 208 -4.32 -4.40 9.23
CA ALA A 208 -4.99 -3.56 8.25
C ALA A 208 -6.34 -4.17 7.88
N ILE A 209 -7.43 -3.40 8.00
CA ILE A 209 -8.79 -3.85 7.69
C ILE A 209 -9.33 -3.04 6.51
N TYR A 210 -9.08 -3.52 5.29
CA TYR A 210 -9.49 -2.83 4.06
C TYR A 210 -10.95 -3.12 3.70
N PRO A 211 -11.69 -2.14 3.15
CA PRO A 211 -13.05 -2.38 2.71
C PRO A 211 -13.08 -3.30 1.48
N PHE A 212 -14.06 -4.21 1.45
CA PHE A 212 -14.40 -4.87 0.20
C PHE A 212 -14.96 -3.83 -0.79
N ILE A 213 -14.36 -3.81 -1.99
CA ILE A 213 -14.77 -2.97 -3.11
C ILE A 213 -15.09 -3.91 -4.28
N ASP A 214 -16.30 -3.78 -4.81
CA ASP A 214 -16.78 -4.52 -5.97
C ASP A 214 -16.36 -3.81 -7.26
N PHE A 215 -15.11 -4.00 -7.65
CA PHE A 215 -14.59 -3.45 -8.91
C PHE A 215 -15.25 -4.13 -10.11
N THR A 216 -15.62 -3.36 -11.14
CA THR A 216 -16.29 -3.86 -12.35
C THR A 216 -15.38 -4.70 -13.23
N PHE A 217 -14.07 -4.53 -13.12
CA PHE A 217 -13.06 -5.29 -13.87
C PHE A 217 -12.57 -6.56 -13.15
N THR A 218 -13.07 -6.83 -11.93
CA THR A 218 -12.76 -8.09 -11.23
C THR A 218 -13.85 -9.13 -11.53
N GLU A 219 -13.48 -10.41 -11.48
CA GLU A 219 -14.41 -11.52 -11.69
C GLU A 219 -15.24 -11.84 -10.43
N SER A 220 -15.25 -10.94 -9.44
CA SER A 220 -15.96 -11.18 -8.19
C SER A 220 -17.48 -11.11 -8.39
N PRO A 221 -18.23 -12.16 -8.06
CA PRO A 221 -19.70 -12.12 -8.10
C PRO A 221 -20.30 -11.44 -6.86
N LEU A 222 -19.46 -10.92 -5.97
CA LEU A 222 -19.88 -10.40 -4.67
C LEU A 222 -20.25 -8.92 -4.78
N ALA A 223 -21.42 -8.58 -4.25
CA ALA A 223 -21.82 -7.18 -4.08
C ALA A 223 -21.31 -6.61 -2.75
N ALA A 224 -20.82 -5.38 -2.78
CA ALA A 224 -20.39 -4.69 -1.56
C ALA A 224 -21.55 -4.47 -0.59
N MET A 225 -21.24 -4.47 0.71
CA MET A 225 -22.21 -4.18 1.77
C MET A 225 -22.82 -2.78 1.60
N PRO A 226 -24.12 -2.58 1.89
CA PRO A 226 -24.75 -1.26 1.83
C PRO A 226 -24.04 -0.22 2.68
N LYS A 227 -23.90 0.99 2.17
CA LYS A 227 -23.12 2.10 2.75
C LYS A 227 -23.37 2.34 4.24
N LYS A 228 -24.66 2.33 4.68
CA LYS A 228 -25.01 2.56 6.10
C LYS A 228 -24.53 1.42 7.00
N ALA A 229 -24.57 0.17 6.50
CA ALA A 229 -24.10 -1.00 7.24
C ALA A 229 -22.57 -1.02 7.30
N LYS A 230 -21.88 -0.74 6.20
CA LYS A 230 -20.43 -0.59 6.12
C LYS A 230 -19.92 0.47 7.12
N ARG A 231 -20.61 1.61 7.22
CA ARG A 231 -20.28 2.66 8.19
C ARG A 231 -20.38 2.16 9.63
N ARG A 232 -21.53 1.56 10.00
CA ARG A 232 -21.75 1.07 11.36
C ARG A 232 -20.70 0.05 11.76
N LEU A 233 -20.35 -0.83 10.82
CA LEU A 233 -19.33 -1.84 11.04
C LEU A 233 -17.93 -1.23 11.23
N LEU A 234 -17.54 -0.25 10.39
CA LEU A 234 -16.26 0.45 10.52
C LEU A 234 -16.18 1.25 11.83
N ASP A 235 -17.24 1.99 12.19
CA ASP A 235 -17.27 2.76 13.42
C ASP A 235 -17.17 1.84 14.65
N ALA A 236 -17.93 0.72 14.67
CA ALA A 236 -17.91 -0.25 15.77
C ALA A 236 -16.55 -0.93 15.95
N ILE A 237 -15.95 -1.39 14.85
CA ILE A 237 -14.61 -2.01 14.88
C ILE A 237 -13.53 -1.00 15.27
N THR A 238 -13.62 0.24 14.79
CA THR A 238 -12.69 1.28 15.19
C THR A 238 -12.78 1.55 16.70
N GLN A 239 -14.00 1.67 17.23
CA GLN A 239 -14.20 1.86 18.66
C GLN A 239 -13.66 0.68 19.47
N TYR A 240 -13.97 -0.55 19.05
CA TYR A 240 -13.43 -1.76 19.67
C TYR A 240 -11.90 -1.75 19.75
N CYS A 241 -11.22 -1.46 18.65
CA CYS A 241 -9.75 -1.39 18.63
C CYS A 241 -9.21 -0.32 19.60
N LEU A 242 -9.86 0.85 19.66
CA LEU A 242 -9.47 1.92 20.59
C LEU A 242 -9.70 1.52 22.05
N ASP A 243 -10.82 0.86 22.36
CA ASP A 243 -11.15 0.39 23.72
C ASP A 243 -10.19 -0.72 24.21
N MET A 244 -9.68 -1.53 23.26
CA MET A 244 -8.61 -2.50 23.53
C MET A 244 -7.22 -1.87 23.69
N GLY A 245 -7.09 -0.55 23.54
CA GLY A 245 -5.83 0.17 23.68
C GLY A 245 -4.96 0.12 22.42
N TYR A 246 -5.48 -0.32 21.28
CA TYR A 246 -4.73 -0.29 20.01
C TYR A 246 -4.64 1.13 19.44
N PHE A 247 -3.48 1.44 18.89
CA PHE A 247 -3.20 2.74 18.28
C PHE A 247 -3.62 2.76 16.82
N ARG A 248 -4.46 3.73 16.47
CA ARG A 248 -4.89 3.92 15.09
C ARG A 248 -3.82 4.67 14.28
N SER A 249 -3.20 4.00 13.32
CA SER A 249 -2.15 4.58 12.46
C SER A 249 -2.69 5.12 11.11
N SER A 250 -3.86 4.63 10.66
CA SER A 250 -4.57 5.18 9.50
C SER A 250 -6.09 4.95 9.61
N VAL A 251 -6.83 5.29 8.57
CA VAL A 251 -8.29 5.05 8.53
C VAL A 251 -8.65 3.58 8.81
N TRP A 252 -7.80 2.64 8.37
CA TRP A 252 -8.07 1.21 8.42
C TRP A 252 -7.00 0.37 9.13
N THR A 253 -6.02 1.01 9.76
CA THR A 253 -4.90 0.26 10.36
C THR A 253 -4.75 0.56 11.85
N PHE A 254 -4.45 -0.49 12.61
CA PHE A 254 -4.28 -0.46 14.04
C PHE A 254 -3.05 -1.25 14.44
N SER A 255 -2.39 -0.84 15.52
CA SER A 255 -1.20 -1.50 16.06
C SER A 255 -1.25 -1.62 17.58
N SER A 256 -0.55 -2.60 18.12
CA SER A 256 -0.38 -2.73 19.58
C SER A 256 0.61 -1.72 20.17
N GLU A 257 1.41 -1.08 19.31
CA GLU A 257 2.42 -0.10 19.73
C GLU A 257 2.16 1.27 19.11
N PRO A 258 2.42 2.38 19.85
CA PRO A 258 2.04 3.72 19.41
C PRO A 258 2.77 4.23 18.18
N ASN A 259 3.97 3.72 17.91
CA ASN A 259 4.85 4.16 16.82
C ASN A 259 5.08 3.08 15.76
N ALA A 260 4.35 1.97 15.81
CA ALA A 260 4.43 0.96 14.77
C ALA A 260 3.89 1.53 13.45
N SER A 261 4.79 2.08 12.67
CA SER A 261 4.47 2.57 11.32
C SER A 261 4.72 1.44 10.33
N TYR A 262 3.63 0.89 9.83
CA TYR A 262 3.66 0.02 8.67
C TYR A 262 3.01 0.76 7.49
N SER A 263 3.80 1.09 6.49
CA SER A 263 3.30 1.71 5.27
C SER A 263 3.92 1.00 4.07
N SER A 264 3.09 0.54 3.17
CA SER A 264 3.52 -0.06 1.90
C SER A 264 4.25 0.94 1.00
N MET A 265 4.01 2.24 1.18
CA MET A 265 4.63 3.30 0.37
C MET A 265 4.85 4.56 1.18
N THR A 266 5.93 5.30 0.85
CA THR A 266 6.09 6.70 1.24
C THR A 266 5.11 7.55 0.44
N ARG A 267 4.33 8.40 1.11
CA ARG A 267 3.29 9.20 0.45
C ARG A 267 3.81 10.48 -0.20
N ASP A 268 4.94 10.97 0.24
CA ASP A 268 5.52 12.20 -0.29
C ASP A 268 6.21 11.98 -1.63
N THR A 269 7.17 11.07 -1.67
CA THR A 269 7.85 10.64 -2.88
C THR A 269 8.28 9.18 -2.79
N PHE A 270 8.19 8.46 -3.88
CA PHE A 270 8.66 7.07 -3.96
C PHE A 270 9.04 6.70 -5.39
N LEU A 271 9.90 5.72 -5.51
CA LEU A 271 10.40 5.15 -6.76
C LEU A 271 10.03 3.67 -6.83
N GLY A 272 9.28 3.29 -7.86
CA GLY A 272 8.82 1.93 -8.10
C GLY A 272 9.63 1.23 -9.18
N PHE A 273 9.87 -0.06 -8.95
CA PHE A 273 10.51 -1.00 -9.87
C PHE A 273 9.58 -2.16 -10.18
N GLY A 274 9.66 -2.67 -11.38
CA GLY A 274 8.86 -3.79 -11.84
C GLY A 274 7.64 -3.38 -12.68
N CYS A 275 6.97 -4.35 -13.31
CA CYS A 275 5.78 -4.10 -14.10
C CYS A 275 4.66 -3.53 -13.22
N SER A 276 3.84 -2.65 -13.75
CA SER A 276 2.79 -1.89 -13.08
C SER A 276 3.24 -1.07 -11.84
N ALA A 277 4.52 -1.11 -11.47
CA ALA A 277 5.00 -0.30 -10.36
C ALA A 277 4.79 1.19 -10.63
N THR A 278 4.43 1.91 -9.59
CA THR A 278 4.22 3.36 -9.66
C THR A 278 5.38 4.10 -9.03
N SER A 279 5.65 5.31 -9.53
CA SER A 279 6.60 6.25 -8.94
C SER A 279 5.93 7.61 -8.76
N LEU A 280 6.21 8.25 -7.63
CA LEU A 280 5.70 9.59 -7.30
C LEU A 280 6.87 10.51 -7.00
N PHE A 281 7.01 11.54 -7.82
CA PHE A 281 7.98 12.62 -7.64
C PHE A 281 7.28 13.93 -7.30
N LYS A 282 8.03 14.98 -7.07
CA LYS A 282 7.48 16.29 -6.68
C LYS A 282 6.44 16.82 -7.70
N GLY A 283 6.66 16.63 -8.99
CA GLY A 283 5.79 17.14 -10.06
C GLY A 283 5.16 16.08 -10.97
N GLN A 284 5.40 14.80 -10.71
CA GLN A 284 5.02 13.73 -11.64
C GLN A 284 4.61 12.47 -10.91
N PHE A 285 3.59 11.78 -11.46
CA PHE A 285 3.25 10.41 -11.11
C PHE A 285 3.42 9.54 -12.34
N LYS A 286 4.07 8.41 -12.20
CA LYS A 286 4.41 7.52 -13.29
C LYS A 286 3.96 6.09 -13.00
N ILE A 287 3.59 5.36 -14.04
CA ILE A 287 3.26 3.94 -13.95
C ILE A 287 4.09 3.20 -15.00
N ASN A 288 4.73 2.11 -14.60
CA ASN A 288 5.40 1.18 -15.51
C ASN A 288 4.36 0.36 -16.29
N THR A 289 4.76 -0.21 -17.43
CA THR A 289 3.89 -1.09 -18.23
C THR A 289 3.31 -2.22 -17.39
N PHE A 290 2.04 -2.59 -17.65
CA PHE A 290 1.30 -3.60 -16.89
C PHE A 290 1.58 -5.03 -17.33
N ASP A 291 2.03 -5.21 -18.57
CA ASP A 291 2.31 -6.54 -19.14
C ASP A 291 3.74 -6.98 -18.81
N VAL A 292 3.90 -8.20 -18.29
CA VAL A 292 5.20 -8.74 -17.87
C VAL A 292 6.14 -8.95 -19.04
N ALA A 293 5.63 -9.44 -20.20
CA ALA A 293 6.46 -9.69 -21.37
C ALA A 293 6.99 -8.37 -21.95
N SER A 294 6.09 -7.39 -22.13
CA SER A 294 6.46 -6.04 -22.57
C SER A 294 7.43 -5.35 -21.61
N TYR A 295 7.28 -5.58 -20.28
CA TYR A 295 8.22 -5.10 -19.30
C TYR A 295 9.62 -5.67 -19.52
N CYS A 296 9.75 -6.99 -19.61
CA CYS A 296 11.03 -7.66 -19.83
C CYS A 296 11.68 -7.24 -21.17
N GLU A 297 10.91 -7.14 -22.25
CA GLU A 297 11.39 -6.69 -23.57
C GLU A 297 11.95 -5.26 -23.53
N ARG A 298 11.24 -4.34 -22.87
CA ARG A 298 11.72 -2.95 -22.74
C ARG A 298 13.01 -2.87 -21.97
N ILE A 299 13.09 -3.55 -20.82
CA ILE A 299 14.28 -3.54 -19.99
C ILE A 299 15.48 -4.18 -20.70
N SER A 300 15.30 -5.32 -21.36
CA SER A 300 16.37 -5.99 -22.12
C SER A 300 16.89 -5.13 -23.28
N SER A 301 16.04 -4.25 -23.83
CA SER A 301 16.42 -3.26 -24.84
C SER A 301 17.09 -1.99 -24.26
N GLY A 302 17.36 -1.95 -22.94
CA GLY A 302 17.99 -0.80 -22.27
C GLY A 302 17.05 0.40 -22.04
N ASN A 303 15.74 0.20 -22.17
CA ASN A 303 14.73 1.25 -21.98
C ASN A 303 14.06 1.13 -20.61
N LEU A 304 13.63 2.27 -20.03
CA LEU A 304 12.81 2.26 -18.82
C LEU A 304 11.41 1.69 -19.09
N ALA A 305 10.83 1.08 -18.08
CA ALA A 305 9.51 0.47 -18.17
C ALA A 305 8.34 1.48 -18.05
N THR A 306 8.59 2.76 -17.77
CA THR A 306 7.55 3.79 -17.65
C THR A 306 6.68 3.83 -18.92
N ALA A 307 5.36 3.73 -18.72
CA ALA A 307 4.38 3.75 -19.82
C ALA A 307 3.44 4.96 -19.72
N LEU A 308 3.02 5.31 -18.52
CA LEU A 308 2.04 6.36 -18.27
C LEU A 308 2.61 7.41 -17.33
N THR A 309 2.34 8.69 -17.62
CA THR A 309 2.77 9.82 -16.79
C THR A 309 1.64 10.80 -16.58
N ILE A 310 1.47 11.26 -15.32
CA ILE A 310 0.71 12.45 -14.97
C ILE A 310 1.72 13.54 -14.60
N ARG A 311 1.60 14.72 -15.21
CA ARG A 311 2.32 15.92 -14.79
C ARG A 311 1.40 16.79 -13.94
N PHE A 312 1.76 16.99 -12.68
CA PHE A 312 0.96 17.79 -11.75
C PHE A 312 1.22 19.28 -11.91
N THR A 313 0.15 20.06 -11.91
CA THR A 313 0.24 21.46 -11.46
C THR A 313 0.52 21.47 -9.94
N LYS A 314 1.06 22.58 -9.42
CA LYS A 314 1.31 22.73 -7.96
C LYS A 314 0.03 22.46 -7.14
N ARG A 315 -1.14 22.93 -7.62
CA ARG A 315 -2.41 22.71 -6.93
C ARG A 315 -2.86 21.24 -6.96
N GLN A 316 -2.74 20.57 -8.10
CA GLN A 316 -3.03 19.13 -8.20
C GLN A 316 -2.15 18.32 -7.25
N ARG A 317 -0.86 18.66 -7.17
CA ARG A 317 0.07 17.98 -6.25
C ARG A 317 -0.27 18.22 -4.78
N MET A 318 -0.70 19.43 -4.41
CA MET A 318 -1.19 19.74 -3.06
C MET A 318 -2.39 18.89 -2.69
N ILE A 319 -3.38 18.76 -3.59
CA ILE A 319 -4.58 17.94 -3.36
C ILE A 319 -4.24 16.46 -3.26
N TYR A 320 -3.38 15.96 -4.14
CA TYR A 320 -2.88 14.60 -4.08
C TYR A 320 -2.21 14.32 -2.72
N TRP A 321 -1.34 15.23 -2.28
CA TRP A 321 -0.65 15.13 -0.99
C TRP A 321 -1.63 15.14 0.19
N LEU A 322 -2.58 16.08 0.21
CA LEU A 322 -3.59 16.18 1.27
C LEU A 322 -4.46 14.93 1.33
N PHE A 323 -4.87 14.41 0.17
CA PHE A 323 -5.68 13.20 0.10
C PHE A 323 -4.96 12.01 0.75
N TRP A 324 -3.73 11.73 0.33
CA TRP A 324 -2.99 10.59 0.84
C TRP A 324 -2.47 10.78 2.27
N THR A 325 -2.12 12.01 2.66
CA THR A 325 -1.74 12.31 4.05
C THR A 325 -2.94 12.16 4.99
N ALA A 326 -4.13 12.58 4.54
CA ALA A 326 -5.37 12.40 5.31
C ALA A 326 -5.69 10.93 5.59
N TYR A 327 -5.21 9.99 4.76
CA TYR A 327 -5.31 8.57 5.04
C TYR A 327 -4.71 8.16 6.39
N SER A 328 -3.63 8.80 6.82
CA SER A 328 -3.04 8.61 8.17
C SER A 328 -3.87 9.24 9.31
N THR A 329 -5.08 9.73 9.01
CA THR A 329 -5.98 10.45 9.92
C THR A 329 -5.44 11.78 10.45
N ARG A 330 -4.22 12.16 10.09
CA ARG A 330 -3.54 13.36 10.59
C ARG A 330 -2.91 14.14 9.45
N VAL A 331 -3.11 15.46 9.43
CA VAL A 331 -2.48 16.39 8.50
C VAL A 331 -1.69 17.42 9.30
N ASN A 332 -0.37 17.39 9.21
CA ASN A 332 0.51 18.34 9.87
C ASN A 332 0.71 19.57 8.96
N ALA A 333 0.32 20.77 9.45
CA ALA A 333 0.42 22.00 8.68
C ALA A 333 1.87 22.40 8.37
N LYS A 334 2.81 22.11 9.29
CA LYS A 334 4.24 22.41 9.09
C LYS A 334 4.85 21.50 8.03
N ALA A 335 4.50 20.21 8.01
CA ALA A 335 4.95 19.29 6.95
C ALA A 335 4.47 19.73 5.56
N PHE A 336 3.20 20.18 5.46
CA PHE A 336 2.68 20.76 4.22
C PHE A 336 3.48 21.99 3.79
N GLU A 337 3.73 22.92 4.72
CA GLU A 337 4.49 24.16 4.42
C GLU A 337 5.92 23.83 4.00
N THR A 338 6.58 22.89 4.68
CA THR A 338 7.94 22.44 4.32
C THR A 338 7.96 21.88 2.90
N PHE A 339 6.97 21.02 2.54
CA PHE A 339 6.96 20.38 1.23
C PHE A 339 6.62 21.36 0.08
N PHE A 340 5.67 22.29 0.29
CA PHE A 340 5.14 23.17 -0.77
C PHE A 340 5.67 24.61 -0.74
N GLY A 341 6.35 25.02 0.34
CA GLY A 341 6.85 26.38 0.54
C GLY A 341 5.73 27.42 0.78
N VAL A 342 4.53 26.99 1.17
CA VAL A 342 3.39 27.88 1.46
C VAL A 342 2.57 27.33 2.63
N PRO A 343 2.07 28.19 3.53
CA PRO A 343 1.26 27.75 4.67
C PRO A 343 -0.04 27.06 4.25
N LEU A 344 -0.38 25.94 4.90
CA LEU A 344 -1.61 25.19 4.65
C LEU A 344 -2.87 26.06 4.80
N LYS A 345 -2.94 26.88 5.87
CA LYS A 345 -4.09 27.79 6.12
C LYS A 345 -4.25 28.85 5.03
N LYS A 346 -3.17 29.30 4.39
CA LYS A 346 -3.26 30.25 3.27
C LYS A 346 -3.93 29.64 2.06
N MET A 347 -3.70 28.35 1.81
CA MET A 347 -4.23 27.65 0.63
C MET A 347 -5.62 27.05 0.87
N TYR A 348 -5.89 26.52 2.08
CA TYR A 348 -7.08 25.72 2.40
C TYR A 348 -7.78 26.15 3.69
N GLY A 349 -7.60 27.40 4.16
CA GLY A 349 -8.13 27.87 5.44
C GLY A 349 -9.65 27.77 5.55
N ILE A 350 -10.38 28.07 4.45
CA ILE A 350 -11.85 27.99 4.41
C ILE A 350 -12.31 26.53 4.51
N GLU A 351 -11.68 25.64 3.75
CA GLU A 351 -11.98 24.22 3.74
C GLU A 351 -11.72 23.56 5.11
N LEU A 352 -10.61 23.91 5.74
CA LEU A 352 -10.26 23.44 7.08
C LEU A 352 -11.24 23.97 8.15
N TRP A 353 -11.60 25.25 8.07
CA TRP A 353 -12.59 25.86 8.96
C TRP A 353 -13.94 25.15 8.84
N LEU A 354 -14.45 24.96 7.61
CA LEU A 354 -15.70 24.24 7.38
C LEU A 354 -15.62 22.78 7.87
N ALA A 355 -14.54 22.08 7.59
CA ALA A 355 -14.37 20.70 8.06
C ALA A 355 -14.42 20.62 9.60
N LYS A 356 -13.90 21.63 10.31
CA LYS A 356 -14.02 21.74 11.77
C LYS A 356 -15.47 22.03 12.20
N GLN A 357 -16.16 22.99 11.56
CA GLN A 357 -17.56 23.30 11.89
C GLN A 357 -18.48 22.08 11.68
N PHE A 358 -18.23 21.28 10.66
CA PHE A 358 -18.99 20.04 10.41
C PHE A 358 -18.54 18.86 11.30
N GLY A 359 -17.59 19.07 12.22
CA GLY A 359 -17.08 18.05 13.12
C GLY A 359 -16.34 16.90 12.41
N LEU A 360 -15.70 17.20 11.27
CA LEU A 360 -14.91 16.22 10.51
C LEU A 360 -13.45 16.19 10.98
N LEU A 361 -12.94 17.33 11.46
CA LEU A 361 -11.56 17.51 11.91
C LEU A 361 -11.55 18.17 13.30
N LYS A 362 -10.52 17.85 14.07
CA LYS A 362 -10.07 18.59 15.25
C LYS A 362 -8.70 19.20 14.93
N GLU A 363 -8.38 20.35 15.52
CA GLU A 363 -7.07 20.98 15.37
C GLU A 363 -6.39 21.03 16.73
N GLN A 364 -5.18 20.54 16.80
CA GLN A 364 -4.33 20.62 17.99
C GLN A 364 -2.88 20.88 17.56
N ASN A 365 -2.28 21.97 18.05
CA ASN A 365 -0.87 22.33 17.80
C ASN A 365 -0.46 22.28 16.32
N GLY A 366 -1.32 22.82 15.42
CA GLY A 366 -1.04 22.84 13.99
C GLY A 366 -1.20 21.49 13.26
N THR A 367 -1.68 20.48 13.95
CA THR A 367 -2.06 19.18 13.37
C THR A 367 -3.59 19.08 13.31
N TYR A 368 -4.10 18.70 12.15
CA TYR A 368 -5.52 18.44 11.92
C TYR A 368 -5.74 16.93 11.99
N GLU A 369 -6.53 16.48 12.97
CA GLU A 369 -6.88 15.07 13.17
C GLU A 369 -8.31 14.79 12.73
N MET A 370 -8.54 13.69 12.01
CA MET A 370 -9.87 13.27 11.65
C MET A 370 -10.63 12.72 12.85
N THR A 371 -11.89 13.12 12.97
CA THR A 371 -12.86 12.44 13.84
C THR A 371 -13.31 11.12 13.20
N LEU A 372 -14.04 10.26 13.92
CA LEU A 372 -14.68 9.07 13.34
C LEU A 372 -15.58 9.46 12.15
N LYS A 373 -16.34 10.57 12.31
CA LYS A 373 -17.16 11.12 11.23
C LYS A 373 -16.32 11.54 10.02
N GLY A 374 -15.18 12.21 10.25
CA GLY A 374 -14.24 12.61 9.20
C GLY A 374 -13.64 11.42 8.46
N ALA A 375 -13.20 10.41 9.18
CA ALA A 375 -12.65 9.17 8.62
C ALA A 375 -13.68 8.40 7.78
N PHE A 376 -14.95 8.38 8.21
CA PHE A 376 -16.02 7.81 7.40
C PHE A 376 -16.21 8.55 6.07
N TYR A 377 -16.25 9.89 6.07
CA TYR A 377 -16.39 10.65 4.82
C TYR A 377 -15.16 10.51 3.93
N TYR A 378 -13.97 10.41 4.50
CA TYR A 378 -12.77 10.11 3.77
C TYR A 378 -12.86 8.74 3.09
N HIS A 379 -13.21 7.69 3.83
CA HIS A 379 -13.42 6.35 3.31
C HIS A 379 -14.45 6.30 2.18
N TYR A 380 -15.58 6.99 2.36
CA TYR A 380 -16.61 7.07 1.31
C TYR A 380 -16.11 7.76 0.04
N TYR A 381 -15.34 8.84 0.22
CA TYR A 381 -14.81 9.61 -0.90
C TYR A 381 -13.70 8.81 -1.62
N GLU A 382 -12.89 8.09 -0.90
CA GLU A 382 -11.85 7.23 -1.45
C GLU A 382 -12.44 6.07 -2.26
N ASN A 383 -13.48 5.39 -1.76
CA ASN A 383 -14.22 4.41 -2.55
C ASN A 383 -14.79 5.01 -3.84
N PHE A 384 -15.40 6.19 -3.76
CA PHE A 384 -15.93 6.88 -4.94
C PHE A 384 -14.81 7.24 -5.93
N TYR A 385 -13.68 7.72 -5.45
CA TYR A 385 -12.52 8.03 -6.27
C TYR A 385 -11.98 6.78 -6.95
N THR A 386 -11.77 5.72 -6.20
CA THR A 386 -11.26 4.44 -6.71
C THR A 386 -12.17 3.87 -7.80
N LEU A 387 -13.48 3.78 -7.55
CA LEU A 387 -14.44 3.29 -8.53
C LEU A 387 -14.60 4.21 -9.75
N SER A 388 -14.48 5.53 -9.59
CA SER A 388 -14.67 6.47 -10.69
C SER A 388 -13.48 6.61 -11.63
N TYR A 389 -12.28 6.29 -11.16
CA TYR A 389 -11.04 6.51 -11.91
C TYR A 389 -10.31 5.20 -12.23
N ILE A 390 -10.16 4.31 -11.26
CA ILE A 390 -9.43 3.04 -11.47
C ILE A 390 -10.31 2.04 -12.24
N ASP A 391 -11.61 2.03 -11.97
CA ASP A 391 -12.58 1.15 -12.63
C ASP A 391 -12.82 1.49 -14.12
N LYS A 392 -12.30 2.63 -14.58
CA LYS A 392 -12.41 3.08 -15.97
C LYS A 392 -11.08 3.06 -16.75
N MET A 393 -9.99 2.65 -16.11
CA MET A 393 -8.70 2.40 -16.73
C MET A 393 -8.63 0.98 -17.30
#